data_9e63736d7a40db9bf9309cdfa48a6309
#
_entry.id   9e63736d7a40db9bf9309cdfa48a6309
#
_cell.length_a   1.000
_cell.length_b   1.000
_cell.length_c   1.000
_cell.angle_alpha   90.00
_cell.angle_beta   90.00
_cell.angle_gamma   90.00
#
_symmetry.space_group_name_H-M   'P 1'
#
loop_
_entity.id
_entity.type
_entity.pdbx_description
1 polymer ?
#
loop_
_entity_poly.entity_id
_entity_poly.type
_entity_poly.pdbx_seq_one_letter_code
_entity_poly.pdbx_strand_id
1 'polypeptide(L)'
;MATDVVSVRPDTSVRHAAEIMLARGLSGLPVIDDDGRLAGVITEGDLMRRAELRDALGSAETSGASAQDRSRDYVTGHSWRVGDVMSTPAVAVEERTPLGEIAALFDRRAIKRVPVLRAGVLVGIVSRSDLLRGIVTAAPDRTAAGDAAIRLGIVTRLRHDLGLADPLPDVVVTRGIVHLSGIVRSETERAAVRVVAEGVRGVAGLDDRLVVQPQEPSGPEAA
;
A
#
# COMPACT_ATOMS: atom_id res chain seq x y z
N MET A 1 -1.77 13.60 0.77
CA MET A 1 -0.56 13.92 1.55
C MET A 1 -0.87 15.09 2.48
N ALA A 2 -0.53 14.97 3.75
CA ALA A 2 -0.57 16.08 4.69
C ALA A 2 0.76 16.87 4.58
N THR A 3 0.66 18.18 4.49
CA THR A 3 1.82 19.10 4.35
C THR A 3 2.13 19.86 5.64
N ASP A 4 1.15 20.02 6.54
CA ASP A 4 1.37 20.51 7.90
C ASP A 4 1.79 19.31 8.77
N VAL A 5 3.10 19.03 8.77
CA VAL A 5 3.66 17.85 9.42
C VAL A 5 4.10 18.20 10.83
N VAL A 6 3.43 17.59 11.80
CA VAL A 6 3.88 17.63 13.20
C VAL A 6 5.09 16.71 13.33
N SER A 7 6.22 17.25 13.77
CA SER A 7 7.47 16.53 14.00
C SER A 7 8.03 16.83 15.38
N VAL A 8 8.98 16.02 15.82
CA VAL A 8 9.72 16.20 17.07
C VAL A 8 11.22 16.13 16.82
N ARG A 9 12.01 16.47 17.82
CA ARG A 9 13.48 16.43 17.77
C ARG A 9 14.01 15.17 18.49
N PRO A 10 15.23 14.72 18.22
CA PRO A 10 15.83 13.57 18.92
C PRO A 10 15.92 13.74 20.44
N ASP A 11 16.08 14.97 20.91
CA ASP A 11 16.17 15.32 22.35
C ASP A 11 14.80 15.52 23.01
N THR A 12 13.70 15.48 22.25
CA THR A 12 12.32 15.53 22.79
C THR A 12 12.10 14.34 23.73
N SER A 13 11.37 14.57 24.83
CA SER A 13 11.01 13.46 25.70
C SER A 13 9.99 12.54 25.05
N VAL A 14 10.14 11.23 25.25
CA VAL A 14 9.20 10.21 24.78
C VAL A 14 7.77 10.49 25.26
N ARG A 15 7.64 10.95 26.51
CA ARG A 15 6.35 11.34 27.07
C ARG A 15 5.70 12.48 26.27
N HIS A 16 6.45 13.53 25.95
CA HIS A 16 5.93 14.65 25.19
C HIS A 16 5.56 14.24 23.75
N ALA A 17 6.36 13.38 23.12
CA ALA A 17 6.00 12.81 21.81
C ALA A 17 4.69 12.01 21.88
N ALA A 18 4.49 11.19 22.94
CA ALA A 18 3.26 10.45 23.16
C ALA A 18 2.04 11.40 23.39
N GLU A 19 2.22 12.46 24.17
CA GLU A 19 1.19 13.48 24.41
C GLU A 19 0.76 14.15 23.07
N ILE A 20 1.71 14.51 22.21
CA ILE A 20 1.43 15.04 20.86
C ILE A 20 0.65 14.01 20.03
N MET A 21 1.10 12.76 20.02
CA MET A 21 0.44 11.69 19.26
C MET A 21 -1.02 11.53 19.70
N LEU A 22 -1.28 11.47 21.00
CA LEU A 22 -2.62 11.35 21.56
C LEU A 22 -3.50 12.59 21.24
N ALA A 23 -2.97 13.79 21.47
CA ALA A 23 -3.72 15.04 21.25
C ALA A 23 -4.11 15.25 19.78
N ARG A 24 -3.30 14.75 18.84
CA ARG A 24 -3.51 14.92 17.40
C ARG A 24 -4.05 13.67 16.70
N GLY A 25 -4.27 12.56 17.41
CA GLY A 25 -4.70 11.29 16.83
C GLY A 25 -3.68 10.72 15.84
N LEU A 26 -2.38 10.87 16.13
CA LEU A 26 -1.30 10.45 15.27
C LEU A 26 -0.71 9.12 15.78
N SER A 27 -0.43 8.17 14.90
CA SER A 27 0.22 6.90 15.25
C SER A 27 1.75 6.92 15.05
N GLY A 28 2.32 8.09 14.81
CA GLY A 28 3.77 8.30 14.73
C GLY A 28 4.12 9.70 14.27
N LEU A 29 5.34 10.11 14.60
CA LEU A 29 5.89 11.44 14.30
C LEU A 29 7.26 11.28 13.62
N PRO A 30 7.54 12.04 12.56
CA PRO A 30 8.90 12.22 12.06
C PRO A 30 9.77 12.86 13.11
N VAL A 31 11.01 12.43 13.19
CA VAL A 31 12.03 13.00 14.05
C VAL A 31 13.02 13.76 13.17
N ILE A 32 13.14 15.06 13.41
CA ILE A 32 13.96 15.96 12.60
C ILE A 32 15.14 16.43 13.43
N ASP A 33 16.35 16.34 12.88
CA ASP A 33 17.58 16.81 13.52
C ASP A 33 17.73 18.35 13.44
N ASP A 34 18.85 18.85 13.96
CA ASP A 34 19.13 20.27 14.01
C ASP A 34 19.39 20.89 12.64
N ASP A 35 19.76 20.05 11.66
CA ASP A 35 19.96 20.47 10.26
C ASP A 35 18.65 20.43 9.44
N GLY A 36 17.52 20.07 10.07
CA GLY A 36 16.22 19.97 9.41
C GLY A 36 16.05 18.69 8.60
N ARG A 37 16.90 17.68 8.80
CA ARG A 37 16.86 16.40 8.09
C ARG A 37 16.08 15.36 8.89
N LEU A 38 15.52 14.40 8.18
CA LEU A 38 14.80 13.28 8.79
C LEU A 38 15.81 12.31 9.46
N ALA A 39 15.87 12.34 10.79
CA ALA A 39 16.73 11.47 11.61
C ALA A 39 16.09 10.09 11.85
N GLY A 40 14.75 10.05 11.98
CA GLY A 40 14.03 8.82 12.28
C GLY A 40 12.51 9.03 12.28
N VAL A 41 11.79 8.02 12.75
CA VAL A 41 10.34 8.10 13.01
C VAL A 41 10.07 7.44 14.36
N ILE A 42 9.33 8.12 15.25
CA ILE A 42 8.80 7.50 16.45
C ILE A 42 7.34 7.12 16.24
N THR A 43 6.95 5.90 16.59
CA THR A 43 5.64 5.32 16.34
C THR A 43 5.02 4.73 17.60
N GLU A 44 3.71 4.44 17.56
CA GLU A 44 3.04 3.65 18.60
C GLU A 44 3.77 2.32 18.86
N GLY A 45 4.25 1.66 17.79
CA GLY A 45 5.00 0.40 17.92
C GLY A 45 6.30 0.56 18.71
N ASP A 46 6.97 1.71 18.60
CA ASP A 46 8.17 2.00 19.40
C ASP A 46 7.80 2.22 20.87
N LEU A 47 6.68 2.91 21.12
CA LEU A 47 6.18 3.16 22.47
C LEU A 47 5.65 1.89 23.15
N MET A 48 5.08 0.94 22.40
CA MET A 48 4.62 -0.34 22.96
C MET A 48 5.75 -1.25 23.44
N ARG A 49 7.00 -0.99 23.01
CA ARG A 49 8.20 -1.71 23.51
C ARG A 49 8.76 -1.17 24.82
N ARG A 50 8.15 -0.14 25.38
CA ARG A 50 8.60 0.46 26.63
C ARG A 50 8.39 -0.46 27.83
N ALA A 51 9.31 -0.38 28.79
CA ALA A 51 9.30 -1.21 29.99
C ALA A 51 8.00 -1.06 30.79
N GLU A 52 7.50 0.16 30.93
CA GLU A 52 6.27 0.46 31.66
C GLU A 52 5.04 -0.28 31.14
N LEU A 53 5.01 -0.56 29.83
CA LEU A 53 3.92 -1.30 29.19
C LEU A 53 4.18 -2.81 29.16
N ARG A 54 5.45 -3.21 29.03
CA ARG A 54 5.84 -4.64 29.05
C ARG A 54 5.58 -5.27 30.41
N ASP A 55 5.93 -4.57 31.49
CA ASP A 55 5.68 -5.02 32.87
C ASP A 55 4.18 -5.20 33.13
N ALA A 56 3.35 -4.27 32.63
CA ALA A 56 1.90 -4.36 32.76
C ALA A 56 1.28 -5.53 31.98
N LEU A 57 1.93 -5.98 30.90
CA LEU A 57 1.45 -7.08 30.05
C LEU A 57 2.03 -8.46 30.43
N GLY A 58 2.91 -8.53 31.43
CA GLY A 58 3.52 -9.79 31.89
C GLY A 58 4.37 -10.48 30.81
N SER A 59 4.98 -9.72 29.91
CA SER A 59 5.76 -10.26 28.79
C SER A 59 7.05 -10.87 29.30
N ALA A 60 7.23 -12.18 29.11
CA ALA A 60 8.40 -12.95 29.50
C ALA A 60 9.68 -12.48 28.78
N GLU A 61 10.79 -12.52 29.48
CA GLU A 61 12.13 -12.28 28.92
C GLU A 61 12.40 -13.23 27.76
N THR A 62 12.91 -12.71 26.66
CA THR A 62 13.34 -13.49 25.50
C THR A 62 14.64 -14.24 25.86
N SER A 63 14.53 -15.48 26.28
CA SER A 63 15.67 -16.37 26.47
C SER A 63 16.44 -16.56 25.17
N GLY A 64 17.72 -16.19 25.12
CA GLY A 64 18.60 -16.41 23.97
C GLY A 64 19.17 -15.16 23.30
N ALA A 65 18.78 -13.96 23.72
CA ALA A 65 19.31 -12.69 23.18
C ALA A 65 20.80 -12.48 23.55
N SER A 66 21.59 -11.91 22.62
CA SER A 66 22.98 -11.53 22.90
C SER A 66 23.05 -10.42 23.94
N ALA A 67 24.22 -10.22 24.56
CA ALA A 67 24.43 -9.11 25.52
C ALA A 67 24.16 -7.75 24.86
N GLN A 68 24.51 -7.61 23.59
CA GLN A 68 24.30 -6.38 22.83
C GLN A 68 22.81 -6.14 22.55
N ASP A 69 22.05 -7.19 22.25
CA ASP A 69 20.60 -7.10 22.05
C ASP A 69 19.90 -6.68 23.33
N ARG A 70 20.27 -7.30 24.47
CA ARG A 70 19.74 -6.91 25.79
C ARG A 70 20.02 -5.45 26.14
N SER A 71 21.24 -4.96 25.85
CA SER A 71 21.59 -3.55 26.09
C SER A 71 20.77 -2.61 25.24
N ARG A 72 20.56 -2.96 23.95
CA ARG A 72 19.71 -2.18 23.04
C ARG A 72 18.25 -2.17 23.52
N ASP A 73 17.72 -3.32 23.89
CA ASP A 73 16.35 -3.47 24.40
C ASP A 73 16.17 -2.67 25.69
N TYR A 74 17.18 -2.65 26.56
CA TYR A 74 17.15 -1.85 27.78
C TYR A 74 17.08 -0.35 27.47
N VAL A 75 17.94 0.15 26.57
CA VAL A 75 17.93 1.56 26.15
C VAL A 75 16.58 1.93 25.53
N THR A 76 16.09 1.13 24.58
CA THR A 76 14.80 1.38 23.91
C THR A 76 13.63 1.33 24.90
N GLY A 77 13.68 0.44 25.89
CA GLY A 77 12.64 0.29 26.91
C GLY A 77 12.62 1.39 27.97
N HIS A 78 13.77 2.01 28.30
CA HIS A 78 13.91 2.89 29.47
C HIS A 78 14.34 4.31 29.14
N SER A 79 14.91 4.58 27.94
CA SER A 79 15.34 5.94 27.61
C SER A 79 14.16 6.90 27.58
N TRP A 80 14.37 8.08 28.09
CA TRP A 80 13.39 9.16 28.02
C TRP A 80 13.46 9.99 26.74
N ARG A 81 14.52 9.81 25.92
CA ARG A 81 14.76 10.57 24.68
C ARG A 81 14.16 9.85 23.47
N VAL A 82 13.50 10.60 22.58
CA VAL A 82 12.97 10.09 21.31
C VAL A 82 14.08 9.48 20.45
N GLY A 83 15.25 10.11 20.38
CA GLY A 83 16.38 9.66 19.57
C GLY A 83 16.88 8.25 19.90
N ASP A 84 16.75 7.81 21.16
CA ASP A 84 17.17 6.49 21.61
C ASP A 84 16.09 5.41 21.34
N VAL A 85 14.84 5.83 21.14
CA VAL A 85 13.67 4.94 21.03
C VAL A 85 13.16 4.84 19.60
N MET A 86 13.37 5.89 18.79
CA MET A 86 12.88 5.97 17.40
C MET A 86 13.40 4.86 16.50
N SER A 87 12.64 4.52 15.49
CA SER A 87 13.10 3.66 14.40
C SER A 87 14.01 4.45 13.44
N THR A 88 15.25 3.94 13.26
CA THR A 88 16.24 4.52 12.35
C THR A 88 16.99 3.40 11.60
N PRO A 89 17.36 3.57 10.31
CA PRO A 89 17.00 4.70 9.45
C PRO A 89 15.48 4.74 9.16
N ALA A 90 14.95 5.96 9.03
CA ALA A 90 13.55 6.14 8.67
C ALA A 90 13.29 5.66 7.24
N VAL A 91 12.20 4.89 7.05
CA VAL A 91 11.69 4.61 5.72
C VAL A 91 10.99 5.88 5.22
N ALA A 92 11.47 6.46 4.12
CA ALA A 92 10.94 7.68 3.51
C ALA A 92 10.81 7.49 1.99
N VAL A 93 10.05 8.35 1.34
CA VAL A 93 9.91 8.40 -0.12
C VAL A 93 10.15 9.81 -0.64
N GLU A 94 10.54 9.93 -1.90
CA GLU A 94 10.65 11.23 -2.56
C GLU A 94 9.26 11.74 -3.00
N GLU A 95 9.10 13.05 -3.12
CA GLU A 95 7.83 13.69 -3.48
C GLU A 95 7.23 13.19 -4.79
N ARG A 96 8.08 12.74 -5.73
CA ARG A 96 7.67 12.23 -7.04
C ARG A 96 7.43 10.73 -7.09
N THR A 97 7.55 10.03 -5.97
CA THR A 97 7.33 8.58 -5.92
C THR A 97 5.89 8.25 -6.30
N PRO A 98 5.66 7.36 -7.29
CA PRO A 98 4.32 6.96 -7.70
C PRO A 98 3.52 6.34 -6.55
N LEU A 99 2.20 6.59 -6.50
CA LEU A 99 1.32 6.05 -5.45
C LEU A 99 1.34 4.53 -5.39
N GLY A 100 1.49 3.83 -6.52
CA GLY A 100 1.61 2.38 -6.57
C GLY A 100 2.85 1.85 -5.85
N GLU A 101 3.99 2.55 -5.97
CA GLU A 101 5.21 2.19 -5.24
C GLU A 101 5.06 2.42 -3.74
N ILE A 102 4.37 3.50 -3.34
CA ILE A 102 4.06 3.79 -1.94
C ILE A 102 3.13 2.71 -1.37
N ALA A 103 2.12 2.28 -2.14
CA ALA A 103 1.22 1.19 -1.73
C ALA A 103 1.99 -0.12 -1.51
N ALA A 104 2.85 -0.48 -2.46
CA ALA A 104 3.71 -1.66 -2.34
C ALA A 104 4.71 -1.56 -1.17
N LEU A 105 5.20 -0.36 -0.85
CA LEU A 105 6.05 -0.12 0.31
C LEU A 105 5.30 -0.34 1.62
N PHE A 106 4.06 0.15 1.72
CA PHE A 106 3.20 -0.06 2.90
C PHE A 106 2.92 -1.53 3.17
N ASP A 107 2.71 -2.31 2.10
CA ASP A 107 2.47 -3.74 2.21
C ASP A 107 3.74 -4.48 2.65
N ARG A 108 4.84 -4.32 1.89
CA ARG A 108 6.10 -5.02 2.17
C ARG A 108 6.70 -4.73 3.55
N ARG A 109 6.55 -3.49 4.04
CA ARG A 109 7.13 -3.05 5.32
C ARG A 109 6.14 -3.07 6.47
N ALA A 110 4.88 -3.45 6.24
CA ALA A 110 3.78 -3.43 7.21
C ALA A 110 3.59 -2.05 7.90
N ILE A 111 3.97 -0.95 7.22
CA ILE A 111 3.86 0.42 7.75
C ILE A 111 2.55 1.08 7.33
N LYS A 112 2.11 2.07 8.10
CA LYS A 112 0.83 2.77 7.89
C LYS A 112 0.99 4.16 7.30
N ARG A 113 2.19 4.74 7.38
CA ARG A 113 2.54 6.08 6.88
C ARG A 113 4.02 6.15 6.54
N VAL A 114 4.38 7.10 5.70
CA VAL A 114 5.75 7.32 5.27
C VAL A 114 6.01 8.82 5.12
N PRO A 115 7.11 9.36 5.67
CA PRO A 115 7.59 10.69 5.39
C PRO A 115 7.89 10.88 3.90
N VAL A 116 7.56 12.05 3.38
CA VAL A 116 7.87 12.46 2.00
C VAL A 116 8.95 13.52 2.03
N LEU A 117 10.00 13.29 1.28
CA LEU A 117 11.14 14.18 1.20
C LEU A 117 11.20 14.90 -0.15
N ARG A 118 11.75 16.10 -0.14
CA ARG A 118 12.21 16.83 -1.32
C ARG A 118 13.64 17.27 -1.06
N ALA A 119 14.58 16.70 -1.81
CA ALA A 119 16.01 16.94 -1.62
C ALA A 119 16.50 16.72 -0.16
N GLY A 120 15.99 15.66 0.50
CA GLY A 120 16.33 15.31 1.88
C GLY A 120 15.55 16.08 2.96
N VAL A 121 14.75 17.08 2.60
CA VAL A 121 13.93 17.86 3.53
C VAL A 121 12.51 17.29 3.61
N LEU A 122 11.96 17.18 4.81
CA LEU A 122 10.60 16.72 5.03
C LEU A 122 9.59 17.72 4.48
N VAL A 123 8.75 17.30 3.52
CA VAL A 123 7.71 18.14 2.89
C VAL A 123 6.30 17.63 3.11
N GLY A 124 6.15 16.42 3.67
CA GLY A 124 4.83 15.87 3.90
C GLY A 124 4.87 14.47 4.52
N ILE A 125 3.67 13.94 4.78
CA ILE A 125 3.46 12.53 5.14
C ILE A 125 2.36 11.97 4.26
N VAL A 126 2.56 10.75 3.77
CA VAL A 126 1.53 9.94 3.11
C VAL A 126 1.14 8.79 4.02
N SER A 127 -0.16 8.54 4.14
CA SER A 127 -0.76 7.45 4.90
C SER A 127 -1.58 6.52 4.01
N ARG A 128 -1.96 5.35 4.52
CA ARG A 128 -2.91 4.45 3.82
C ARG A 128 -4.23 5.16 3.50
N SER A 129 -4.71 6.04 4.37
CA SER A 129 -5.93 6.83 4.11
C SER A 129 -5.78 7.78 2.92
N ASP A 130 -4.58 8.32 2.68
CA ASP A 130 -4.33 9.14 1.50
C ASP A 130 -4.40 8.33 0.21
N LEU A 131 -3.91 7.07 0.22
CA LEU A 131 -4.04 6.16 -0.92
C LEU A 131 -5.53 5.84 -1.20
N LEU A 132 -6.32 5.56 -0.16
CA LEU A 132 -7.75 5.32 -0.31
C LEU A 132 -8.47 6.54 -0.90
N ARG A 133 -8.13 7.76 -0.46
CA ARG A 133 -8.64 8.99 -1.09
C ARG A 133 -8.27 9.07 -2.56
N GLY A 134 -7.04 8.67 -2.92
CA GLY A 134 -6.60 8.58 -4.31
C GLY A 134 -7.49 7.68 -5.15
N ILE A 135 -7.91 6.54 -4.63
CA ILE A 135 -8.85 5.62 -5.31
C ILE A 135 -10.21 6.29 -5.51
N VAL A 136 -10.75 6.93 -4.46
CA VAL A 136 -12.08 7.59 -4.52
C VAL A 136 -12.07 8.78 -5.48
N THR A 137 -10.95 9.51 -5.57
CA THR A 137 -10.79 10.69 -6.42
C THR A 137 -10.18 10.38 -7.79
N ALA A 138 -9.84 9.12 -8.06
CA ALA A 138 -9.33 8.71 -9.36
C ALA A 138 -10.31 9.14 -10.45
N ALA A 139 -9.79 9.80 -11.49
CA ALA A 139 -10.62 10.24 -12.59
C ALA A 139 -11.29 9.01 -13.23
N PRO A 140 -12.58 9.11 -13.58
CA PRO A 140 -13.26 8.02 -14.28
C PRO A 140 -12.52 7.72 -15.59
N ASP A 141 -12.59 6.48 -16.01
CA ASP A 141 -12.02 5.99 -17.26
C ASP A 141 -12.25 6.98 -18.42
N ARG A 142 -11.19 7.26 -19.19
CA ARG A 142 -11.20 8.19 -20.32
C ARG A 142 -11.60 7.52 -21.64
N THR A 143 -12.18 6.32 -21.62
CA THR A 143 -12.65 5.64 -22.82
C THR A 143 -13.60 6.57 -23.60
N ALA A 144 -13.36 6.72 -24.90
CA ALA A 144 -14.20 7.51 -25.78
C ALA A 144 -15.65 7.00 -25.77
N ALA A 145 -16.61 7.87 -26.05
CA ALA A 145 -18.04 7.46 -26.10
C ALA A 145 -18.32 6.58 -27.32
N GLY A 146 -19.16 5.54 -27.13
CA GLY A 146 -19.66 4.67 -28.17
C GLY A 146 -19.22 3.21 -28.07
N ASP A 147 -20.01 2.32 -28.65
CA ASP A 147 -19.83 0.86 -28.54
C ASP A 147 -18.47 0.38 -29.06
N ALA A 148 -17.97 0.99 -30.14
CA ALA A 148 -16.65 0.65 -30.69
C ALA A 148 -15.50 1.00 -29.75
N ALA A 149 -15.60 2.14 -29.06
CA ALA A 149 -14.60 2.55 -28.10
C ALA A 149 -14.62 1.71 -26.81
N ILE A 150 -15.82 1.36 -26.34
CA ILE A 150 -16.01 0.42 -25.22
C ILE A 150 -15.36 -0.92 -25.55
N ARG A 151 -15.68 -1.48 -26.73
CA ARG A 151 -15.09 -2.74 -27.20
C ARG A 151 -13.57 -2.67 -27.25
N LEU A 152 -13.01 -1.63 -27.85
CA LEU A 152 -11.56 -1.44 -27.94
C LEU A 152 -10.92 -1.36 -26.54
N GLY A 153 -11.53 -0.60 -25.62
CA GLY A 153 -11.07 -0.47 -24.24
C GLY A 153 -11.03 -1.81 -23.52
N ILE A 154 -12.07 -2.63 -23.67
CA ILE A 154 -12.14 -3.97 -23.08
C ILE A 154 -11.02 -4.86 -23.66
N VAL A 155 -10.93 -4.99 -24.98
CA VAL A 155 -9.93 -5.85 -25.65
C VAL A 155 -8.50 -5.44 -25.29
N THR A 156 -8.23 -4.14 -25.22
CA THR A 156 -6.92 -3.62 -24.83
C THR A 156 -6.58 -4.05 -23.41
N ARG A 157 -7.50 -3.93 -22.46
CA ARG A 157 -7.27 -4.32 -21.06
C ARG A 157 -7.14 -5.83 -20.90
N LEU A 158 -7.92 -6.64 -21.61
CA LEU A 158 -7.74 -8.09 -21.59
C LEU A 158 -6.32 -8.49 -21.97
N ARG A 159 -5.71 -7.81 -22.94
CA ARG A 159 -4.32 -8.07 -23.35
C ARG A 159 -3.29 -7.51 -22.40
N HIS A 160 -3.45 -6.24 -21.98
CA HIS A 160 -2.41 -5.54 -21.21
C HIS A 160 -2.50 -5.79 -19.71
N ASP A 161 -3.71 -5.76 -19.13
CA ASP A 161 -3.88 -5.86 -17.68
C ASP A 161 -3.96 -7.31 -17.22
N LEU A 162 -4.62 -8.20 -18.01
CA LEU A 162 -4.70 -9.62 -17.70
C LEU A 162 -3.66 -10.48 -18.44
N GLY A 163 -2.95 -9.94 -19.41
CA GLY A 163 -1.95 -10.69 -20.18
C GLY A 163 -2.54 -11.85 -20.99
N LEU A 164 -3.84 -11.79 -21.37
CA LEU A 164 -4.45 -12.87 -22.12
C LEU A 164 -3.89 -12.92 -23.54
N ALA A 165 -3.53 -14.13 -23.98
CA ALA A 165 -3.09 -14.41 -25.35
C ALA A 165 -4.28 -14.79 -26.24
N ASP A 166 -4.09 -14.68 -27.55
CA ASP A 166 -5.10 -15.12 -28.53
C ASP A 166 -5.28 -16.66 -28.48
N PRO A 167 -6.51 -17.18 -28.70
CA PRO A 167 -7.70 -16.41 -28.98
C PRO A 167 -8.32 -15.77 -27.73
N LEU A 168 -8.58 -14.46 -27.80
CA LEU A 168 -9.30 -13.76 -26.74
C LEU A 168 -10.79 -14.15 -26.78
N PRO A 169 -11.51 -14.02 -25.63
CA PRO A 169 -12.96 -14.03 -25.63
C PRO A 169 -13.52 -12.99 -26.62
N ASP A 170 -14.58 -13.36 -27.31
CA ASP A 170 -15.25 -12.43 -28.20
C ASP A 170 -16.03 -11.37 -27.41
N VAL A 171 -15.88 -10.11 -27.83
CA VAL A 171 -16.46 -8.95 -27.17
C VAL A 171 -17.30 -8.18 -28.20
N VAL A 172 -18.61 -8.23 -28.05
CA VAL A 172 -19.55 -7.45 -28.85
C VAL A 172 -20.23 -6.44 -27.95
N VAL A 173 -20.33 -5.17 -28.40
CA VAL A 173 -20.99 -4.12 -27.62
C VAL A 173 -22.15 -3.56 -28.46
N THR A 174 -23.33 -3.48 -27.85
CA THR A 174 -24.53 -2.95 -28.49
C THR A 174 -25.28 -2.04 -27.54
N ARG A 175 -25.31 -0.75 -27.83
CA ARG A 175 -25.95 0.29 -26.99
C ARG A 175 -25.44 0.26 -25.54
N GLY A 176 -24.13 0.07 -25.36
CA GLY A 176 -23.48 0.00 -24.07
C GLY A 176 -23.62 -1.37 -23.35
N ILE A 177 -24.37 -2.32 -23.90
CA ILE A 177 -24.45 -3.69 -23.37
C ILE A 177 -23.31 -4.51 -23.98
N VAL A 178 -22.47 -5.08 -23.13
CA VAL A 178 -21.35 -5.94 -23.50
C VAL A 178 -21.81 -7.39 -23.52
N HIS A 179 -21.64 -8.06 -24.64
CA HIS A 179 -21.85 -9.49 -24.79
C HIS A 179 -20.47 -10.16 -24.85
N LEU A 180 -20.20 -11.01 -23.86
CA LEU A 180 -18.97 -11.81 -23.80
C LEU A 180 -19.30 -13.24 -24.22
N SER A 181 -18.50 -13.80 -25.14
CA SER A 181 -18.62 -15.20 -25.55
C SER A 181 -17.24 -15.80 -25.83
N GLY A 182 -17.19 -17.13 -25.87
CA GLY A 182 -15.93 -17.86 -26.06
C GLY A 182 -15.52 -18.68 -24.86
N ILE A 183 -14.27 -19.14 -24.87
CA ILE A 183 -13.74 -20.08 -23.88
C ILE A 183 -12.76 -19.34 -22.97
N VAL A 184 -12.86 -19.62 -21.67
CA VAL A 184 -11.89 -19.23 -20.65
C VAL A 184 -11.39 -20.48 -19.90
N ARG A 185 -10.20 -20.39 -19.28
CA ARG A 185 -9.52 -21.54 -18.70
C ARG A 185 -9.95 -21.87 -17.27
N SER A 186 -10.56 -20.91 -16.56
CA SER A 186 -10.99 -21.07 -15.18
C SER A 186 -12.12 -20.09 -14.83
N GLU A 187 -12.83 -20.37 -13.74
CA GLU A 187 -13.80 -19.43 -13.18
C GLU A 187 -13.13 -18.11 -12.72
N THR A 188 -11.85 -18.18 -12.29
CA THR A 188 -11.08 -16.96 -11.94
C THR A 188 -10.83 -16.10 -13.18
N GLU A 189 -10.46 -16.71 -14.30
CA GLU A 189 -10.28 -15.99 -15.57
C GLU A 189 -11.61 -15.40 -16.06
N ARG A 190 -12.71 -16.15 -15.97
CA ARG A 190 -14.06 -15.67 -16.27
C ARG A 190 -14.41 -14.44 -15.44
N ALA A 191 -14.19 -14.50 -14.12
CA ALA A 191 -14.42 -13.39 -13.22
C ALA A 191 -13.58 -12.16 -13.57
N ALA A 192 -12.29 -12.36 -13.91
CA ALA A 192 -11.38 -11.30 -14.30
C ALA A 192 -11.83 -10.61 -15.61
N VAL A 193 -12.24 -11.39 -16.63
CA VAL A 193 -12.78 -10.86 -17.90
C VAL A 193 -14.02 -10.02 -17.65
N ARG A 194 -14.94 -10.46 -16.79
CA ARG A 194 -16.12 -9.70 -16.38
C ARG A 194 -15.75 -8.38 -15.74
N VAL A 195 -14.87 -8.39 -14.76
CA VAL A 195 -14.42 -7.18 -14.04
C VAL A 195 -13.80 -6.17 -15.01
N VAL A 196 -12.98 -6.63 -15.96
CA VAL A 196 -12.42 -5.76 -17.00
C VAL A 196 -13.53 -5.14 -17.84
N ALA A 197 -14.51 -5.92 -18.25
CA ALA A 197 -15.63 -5.43 -19.08
C ALA A 197 -16.48 -4.41 -18.32
N GLU A 198 -16.87 -4.71 -17.09
CA GLU A 198 -17.66 -3.83 -16.22
C GLU A 198 -16.92 -2.54 -15.85
N GLY A 199 -15.59 -2.57 -15.78
CA GLY A 199 -14.74 -1.42 -15.44
C GLY A 199 -14.56 -0.41 -16.56
N VAL A 200 -15.02 -0.67 -17.79
CA VAL A 200 -14.91 0.27 -18.90
C VAL A 200 -16.06 1.28 -18.87
N ARG A 201 -15.72 2.57 -18.93
CA ARG A 201 -16.72 3.64 -18.92
C ARG A 201 -17.67 3.53 -20.11
N GLY A 202 -18.97 3.65 -19.84
CA GLY A 202 -20.02 3.61 -20.85
C GLY A 202 -20.70 2.24 -20.97
N VAL A 203 -20.20 1.24 -20.26
CA VAL A 203 -20.89 -0.05 -20.12
C VAL A 203 -22.14 0.14 -19.29
N ALA A 204 -23.29 -0.21 -19.87
CA ALA A 204 -24.60 -0.12 -19.26
C ALA A 204 -25.09 -1.49 -18.74
N GLY A 205 -24.51 -2.58 -19.23
CA GLY A 205 -24.84 -3.93 -18.82
C GLY A 205 -23.90 -4.96 -19.43
N LEU A 206 -23.93 -6.16 -18.87
CA LEU A 206 -23.10 -7.29 -19.28
C LEU A 206 -23.95 -8.55 -19.47
N ASP A 207 -23.80 -9.21 -20.60
CA ASP A 207 -24.33 -10.54 -20.93
C ASP A 207 -23.14 -11.50 -21.05
N ASP A 208 -22.95 -12.33 -20.02
CA ASP A 208 -21.80 -13.26 -19.92
C ASP A 208 -22.22 -14.66 -20.39
N ARG A 209 -21.74 -15.04 -21.57
CA ARG A 209 -21.88 -16.36 -22.18
C ARG A 209 -20.54 -17.09 -22.30
N LEU A 210 -19.57 -16.77 -21.45
CA LEU A 210 -18.28 -17.44 -21.42
C LEU A 210 -18.44 -18.89 -20.93
N VAL A 211 -17.72 -19.80 -21.57
CA VAL A 211 -17.67 -21.21 -21.19
C VAL A 211 -16.30 -21.50 -20.57
N VAL A 212 -16.31 -22.08 -19.37
CA VAL A 212 -15.07 -22.49 -18.72
C VAL A 212 -14.69 -23.87 -19.23
N GLN A 213 -13.53 -23.95 -19.87
CA GLN A 213 -12.92 -25.20 -20.31
C GLN A 213 -11.52 -25.28 -19.68
N PRO A 214 -11.33 -26.06 -18.61
CA PRO A 214 -10.03 -26.24 -17.98
C PRO A 214 -9.02 -26.77 -18.99
N GLN A 215 -7.85 -26.14 -19.06
CA GLN A 215 -6.76 -26.67 -19.87
C GLN A 215 -6.18 -27.87 -19.09
N GLU A 216 -6.18 -29.05 -19.69
CA GLU A 216 -5.43 -30.19 -19.12
C GLU A 216 -3.96 -29.79 -18.97
N PRO A 217 -3.31 -30.11 -17.84
CA PRO A 217 -1.89 -29.86 -17.70
C PRO A 217 -1.17 -30.61 -18.84
N SER A 218 -0.43 -29.87 -19.66
CA SER A 218 0.46 -30.45 -20.65
C SER A 218 1.34 -31.45 -19.93
N GLY A 219 1.17 -32.74 -20.24
CA GLY A 219 1.97 -33.79 -19.64
C GLY A 219 3.46 -33.52 -19.88
N PRO A 220 4.36 -34.05 -19.02
CA PRO A 220 5.80 -33.86 -19.19
C PRO A 220 6.20 -34.38 -20.55
N GLU A 221 6.82 -33.49 -21.34
CA GLU A 221 7.48 -33.85 -22.60
C GLU A 221 8.46 -34.97 -22.32
N ALA A 222 8.15 -36.15 -22.85
CA ALA A 222 9.00 -37.33 -22.72
C ALA A 222 10.32 -37.06 -23.43
N ALA A 223 11.41 -37.00 -22.65
CA ALA A 223 12.79 -36.96 -23.12
C ALA A 223 13.21 -38.33 -23.71
#